data_f40b327854a8c8bfbc2e3484740df4ad
#
_entry.id   f40b327854a8c8bfbc2e3484740df4ad
#
_cell.length_a   1.000
_cell.length_b   1.000
_cell.length_c   1.000
_cell.angle_alpha   90.00
_cell.angle_beta   90.00
_cell.angle_gamma   90.00
#
_symmetry.space_group_name_H-M   'P 1'
#
loop_
_entity.id
_entity.type
_entity.pdbx_description
1 polymer ?
#
loop_
_entity_poly.entity_id
_entity_poly.type
_entity_poly.pdbx_seq_one_letter_code
_entity_poly.pdbx_strand_id
1 'polypeptide(L)'
;EVNAEHIAEIVAKWTGIPVTRLLQSEKEKLLNLENELHKRVVGQDHAIEAVANAIRRSRSGLSDPNKPIGSFLFLGSTGVGKTELARALAELLFNDENNMIRIDMSEYQEPHSVSRLIGAPPGYVGYDESGQLTEAVRRKPYSVVLLDEIEKAHRDVFNILLQVLEDGRLTDNKGRTVNFKNTIIIMTSNLG
;
A
#
# COMPACT_ATOMS: atom_id res chain seq x y z
N GLU A 1 13.53 25.70 -3.66
CA GLU A 1 13.09 24.64 -4.58
C GLU A 1 13.42 23.28 -4.02
N VAL A 2 12.40 22.40 -3.93
CA VAL A 2 12.57 21.04 -3.40
C VAL A 2 13.14 20.15 -4.50
N ASN A 3 14.28 19.54 -4.26
CA ASN A 3 14.92 18.62 -5.20
C ASN A 3 14.96 17.20 -4.64
N ALA A 4 15.45 16.25 -5.44
CA ALA A 4 15.53 14.84 -5.06
C ALA A 4 16.37 14.61 -3.80
N GLU A 5 17.43 15.41 -3.60
CA GLU A 5 18.27 15.33 -2.41
C GLU A 5 17.51 15.73 -1.15
N HIS A 6 16.71 16.79 -1.21
CA HIS A 6 15.90 17.24 -0.08
C HIS A 6 14.86 16.19 0.30
N ILE A 7 14.21 15.58 -0.70
CA ILE A 7 13.24 14.52 -0.47
C ILE A 7 13.91 13.30 0.15
N ALA A 8 15.10 12.91 -0.35
CA ALA A 8 15.83 11.79 0.18
C ALA A 8 16.27 12.03 1.63
N GLU A 9 16.63 13.26 1.99
CA GLU A 9 16.97 13.63 3.37
C GLU A 9 15.76 13.45 4.30
N ILE A 10 14.59 13.87 3.87
CA ILE A 10 13.35 13.70 4.65
C ILE A 10 13.03 12.23 4.83
N VAL A 11 13.12 11.44 3.76
CA VAL A 11 12.84 10.00 3.83
C VAL A 11 13.88 9.29 4.70
N ALA A 12 15.16 9.65 4.59
CA ALA A 12 16.22 9.08 5.42
C ALA A 12 15.97 9.36 6.91
N LYS A 13 15.51 10.57 7.24
CA LYS A 13 15.18 10.96 8.60
C LYS A 13 14.03 10.15 9.18
N TRP A 14 13.03 9.81 8.35
CA TRP A 14 11.86 9.04 8.78
C TRP A 14 12.09 7.54 8.84
N THR A 15 12.92 7.01 7.92
CA THR A 15 13.14 5.56 7.80
C THR A 15 14.45 5.09 8.43
N GLY A 16 15.35 6.02 8.73
CA GLY A 16 16.69 5.69 9.23
C GLY A 16 17.67 5.22 8.16
N ILE A 17 17.29 5.33 6.88
CA ILE A 17 18.14 4.92 5.75
C ILE A 17 19.01 6.11 5.32
N PRO A 18 20.34 5.94 5.17
CA PRO A 18 21.21 7.05 4.75
C PRO A 18 20.80 7.63 3.40
N VAL A 19 20.88 8.96 3.26
CA VAL A 19 20.55 9.70 2.04
C VAL A 19 21.25 9.15 0.81
N THR A 20 22.57 8.93 0.92
CA THR A 20 23.37 8.40 -0.19
C THR A 20 22.83 7.06 -0.69
N ARG A 21 22.46 6.19 0.26
CA ARG A 21 21.91 4.88 -0.08
C ARG A 21 20.54 5.00 -0.76
N LEU A 22 19.70 5.94 -0.33
CA LEU A 22 18.40 6.17 -0.96
C LEU A 22 18.53 6.62 -2.40
N LEU A 23 19.39 7.62 -2.66
CA LEU A 23 19.58 8.15 -4.01
C LEU A 23 20.23 7.15 -4.96
N GLN A 24 21.30 6.50 -4.52
CA GLN A 24 22.03 5.56 -5.35
C GLN A 24 21.26 4.28 -5.58
N SER A 25 20.71 3.68 -4.52
CA SER A 25 20.04 2.40 -4.64
C SER A 25 18.68 2.52 -5.34
N GLU A 26 18.04 3.69 -5.30
CA GLU A 26 16.76 3.89 -5.99
C GLU A 26 16.92 3.71 -7.51
N LYS A 27 17.94 4.32 -8.09
CA LYS A 27 18.20 4.18 -9.52
C LYS A 27 18.45 2.72 -9.91
N GLU A 28 19.29 2.03 -9.12
CA GLU A 28 19.59 0.62 -9.36
C GLU A 28 18.35 -0.26 -9.20
N LYS A 29 17.54 0.00 -8.18
CA LYS A 29 16.30 -0.75 -7.95
C LYS A 29 15.32 -0.59 -9.10
N LEU A 30 15.16 0.62 -9.64
CA LEU A 30 14.27 0.85 -10.76
C LEU A 30 14.74 0.14 -12.04
N LEU A 31 16.06 0.11 -12.26
CA LEU A 31 16.63 -0.58 -13.40
C LEU A 31 16.49 -2.10 -13.31
N ASN A 32 16.56 -2.64 -12.10
CA ASN A 32 16.56 -4.08 -11.86
C ASN A 32 15.28 -4.62 -11.23
N LEU A 33 14.28 -3.76 -11.01
CA LEU A 33 13.07 -4.12 -10.27
C LEU A 33 12.39 -5.35 -10.82
N GLU A 34 12.13 -5.40 -12.12
CA GLU A 34 11.47 -6.54 -12.74
C GLU A 34 12.28 -7.83 -12.57
N ASN A 35 13.59 -7.77 -12.78
CA ASN A 35 14.44 -8.94 -12.64
C ASN A 35 14.45 -9.47 -11.21
N GLU A 36 14.53 -8.59 -10.23
CA GLU A 36 14.50 -9.00 -8.82
C GLU A 36 13.16 -9.60 -8.42
N LEU A 37 12.05 -9.02 -8.92
CA LEU A 37 10.72 -9.56 -8.66
C LEU A 37 10.54 -10.92 -9.33
N HIS A 38 11.03 -11.11 -10.56
CA HIS A 38 10.96 -12.41 -11.25
C HIS A 38 11.76 -13.50 -10.54
N LYS A 39 12.85 -13.15 -9.88
CA LYS A 39 13.62 -14.10 -9.08
C LYS A 39 12.86 -14.59 -7.86
N ARG A 40 12.03 -13.74 -7.27
CA ARG A 40 11.34 -14.01 -6.00
C ARG A 40 9.91 -14.50 -6.18
N VAL A 41 9.25 -14.11 -7.27
CA VAL A 41 7.83 -14.39 -7.49
C VAL A 41 7.68 -15.17 -8.80
N VAL A 42 7.20 -16.40 -8.71
CA VAL A 42 7.03 -17.26 -9.86
C VAL A 42 5.59 -17.18 -10.36
N GLY A 43 5.43 -17.08 -11.68
CA GLY A 43 4.12 -17.16 -12.32
C GLY A 43 3.26 -15.91 -12.28
N GLN A 44 3.83 -14.75 -11.95
CA GLN A 44 3.11 -13.48 -11.87
C GLN A 44 3.68 -12.43 -12.83
N ASP A 45 4.06 -12.83 -14.04
CA ASP A 45 4.78 -11.96 -14.98
C ASP A 45 4.03 -10.67 -15.32
N HIS A 46 2.73 -10.77 -15.63
CA HIS A 46 1.92 -9.58 -15.93
C HIS A 46 1.78 -8.66 -14.74
N ALA A 47 1.62 -9.23 -13.55
CA ALA A 47 1.52 -8.48 -12.32
C ALA A 47 2.82 -7.72 -12.04
N ILE A 48 3.95 -8.40 -12.20
CA ILE A 48 5.28 -7.82 -11.99
C ILE A 48 5.50 -6.65 -12.94
N GLU A 49 5.19 -6.83 -14.23
CA GLU A 49 5.35 -5.80 -15.24
C GLU A 49 4.47 -4.58 -14.95
N ALA A 50 3.21 -4.80 -14.61
CA ALA A 50 2.28 -3.72 -14.28
C ALA A 50 2.75 -2.90 -13.08
N VAL A 51 3.20 -3.58 -12.03
CA VAL A 51 3.70 -2.92 -10.82
C VAL A 51 4.98 -2.14 -11.12
N ALA A 52 5.92 -2.74 -11.84
CA ALA A 52 7.18 -2.08 -12.19
C ALA A 52 6.93 -0.81 -13.01
N ASN A 53 6.02 -0.87 -13.98
CA ASN A 53 5.67 0.28 -14.82
C ASN A 53 5.03 1.41 -14.00
N ALA A 54 4.14 1.07 -13.06
CA ALA A 54 3.51 2.07 -12.21
C ALA A 54 4.53 2.77 -11.31
N ILE A 55 5.49 2.03 -10.76
CA ILE A 55 6.55 2.59 -9.93
C ILE A 55 7.43 3.52 -10.75
N ARG A 56 7.80 3.13 -11.97
CA ARG A 56 8.58 3.98 -12.87
C ARG A 56 7.86 5.28 -13.17
N ARG A 57 6.55 5.23 -13.44
CA ARG A 57 5.74 6.43 -13.68
C ARG A 57 5.68 7.33 -12.46
N SER A 58 5.52 6.76 -11.29
CA SER A 58 5.51 7.51 -10.05
C SER A 58 6.83 8.26 -9.83
N ARG A 59 7.95 7.57 -10.07
CA ARG A 59 9.29 8.14 -9.88
C ARG A 59 9.63 9.21 -10.92
N SER A 60 9.04 9.12 -12.11
CA SER A 60 9.27 10.12 -13.17
C SER A 60 8.33 11.33 -13.06
N GLY A 61 7.45 11.36 -12.07
CA GLY A 61 6.51 12.46 -11.88
C GLY A 61 5.31 12.45 -12.83
N LEU A 62 5.08 11.34 -13.53
CA LEU A 62 3.98 11.22 -14.48
C LEU A 62 2.66 10.78 -13.84
N SER A 63 2.68 10.35 -12.58
CA SER A 63 1.46 9.94 -11.87
C SER A 63 0.98 11.05 -10.94
N ASP A 64 -0.30 10.97 -10.54
CA ASP A 64 -0.91 11.94 -9.64
C ASP A 64 -0.25 11.85 -8.24
N PRO A 65 0.36 12.93 -7.74
CA PRO A 65 1.04 12.91 -6.45
C PRO A 65 0.10 12.77 -5.25
N ASN A 66 -1.21 12.96 -5.47
CA ASN A 66 -2.20 12.86 -4.40
C ASN A 66 -2.82 11.46 -4.28
N LYS A 67 -2.44 10.55 -5.16
CA LYS A 67 -2.94 9.17 -5.13
C LYS A 67 -1.85 8.21 -4.65
N PRO A 68 -2.19 6.98 -4.27
CA PRO A 68 -1.18 5.96 -4.00
C PRO A 68 -0.20 5.80 -5.17
N ILE A 69 0.99 5.32 -4.89
CA ILE A 69 2.02 5.08 -5.92
C ILE A 69 1.47 4.20 -7.04
N GLY A 70 0.71 3.18 -6.67
CA GLY A 70 0.02 2.32 -7.60
C GLY A 70 -1.09 1.56 -6.91
N SER A 71 -2.10 1.18 -7.69
CA SER A 71 -3.24 0.41 -7.22
C SER A 71 -3.53 -0.67 -8.23
N PHE A 72 -3.57 -1.92 -7.79
CA PHE A 72 -3.69 -3.08 -8.66
C PHE A 72 -4.75 -4.03 -8.18
N LEU A 73 -5.56 -4.53 -9.11
CA LEU A 73 -6.53 -5.58 -8.82
C LEU A 73 -6.10 -6.82 -9.59
N PHE A 74 -5.79 -7.89 -8.86
CA PHE A 74 -5.41 -9.16 -9.46
C PHE A 74 -6.58 -10.16 -9.33
N LEU A 75 -7.04 -10.65 -10.47
CA LEU A 75 -8.12 -11.62 -10.55
C LEU A 75 -7.56 -13.04 -10.54
N GLY A 76 -8.33 -13.96 -9.96
CA GLY A 76 -7.96 -15.36 -9.87
C GLY A 76 -7.77 -15.83 -8.44
N SER A 77 -7.35 -17.08 -8.27
CA SER A 77 -7.17 -17.63 -6.93
C SER A 77 -6.13 -16.84 -6.14
N THR A 78 -6.53 -16.44 -4.94
CA THR A 78 -5.58 -15.83 -4.00
C THR A 78 -4.57 -16.89 -3.61
N GLY A 79 -3.33 -16.60 -3.78
CA GLY A 79 -2.31 -17.57 -3.51
C GLY A 79 -1.07 -16.98 -2.89
N VAL A 80 -0.18 -17.89 -2.55
CA VAL A 80 1.13 -17.57 -2.01
C VAL A 80 1.89 -16.58 -2.89
N GLY A 81 1.71 -16.67 -4.22
CA GLY A 81 2.37 -15.79 -5.18
C GLY A 81 2.03 -14.31 -5.00
N LYS A 82 0.77 -13.98 -4.68
CA LYS A 82 0.37 -12.58 -4.50
C LYS A 82 0.89 -12.02 -3.18
N THR A 83 0.87 -12.81 -2.12
CA THR A 83 1.46 -12.42 -0.84
C THR A 83 2.97 -12.24 -0.98
N GLU A 84 3.62 -13.15 -1.70
CA GLU A 84 5.07 -13.06 -1.93
C GLU A 84 5.43 -11.83 -2.77
N LEU A 85 4.60 -11.48 -3.75
CA LEU A 85 4.79 -10.25 -4.53
C LEU A 85 4.74 -9.02 -3.62
N ALA A 86 3.74 -8.94 -2.74
CA ALA A 86 3.62 -7.82 -1.80
C ALA A 86 4.83 -7.74 -0.87
N ARG A 87 5.26 -8.89 -0.36
CA ARG A 87 6.42 -8.95 0.54
C ARG A 87 7.72 -8.56 -0.17
N ALA A 88 7.90 -9.04 -1.39
CA ALA A 88 9.07 -8.70 -2.20
C ALA A 88 9.12 -7.21 -2.53
N LEU A 89 7.97 -6.62 -2.86
CA LEU A 89 7.88 -5.18 -3.11
C LEU A 89 8.23 -4.36 -1.85
N ALA A 90 7.72 -4.79 -0.70
CA ALA A 90 8.03 -4.11 0.56
C ALA A 90 9.54 -4.12 0.84
N GLU A 91 10.18 -5.26 0.62
CA GLU A 91 11.64 -5.35 0.82
C GLU A 91 12.41 -4.53 -0.21
N LEU A 92 12.09 -4.65 -1.48
CA LEU A 92 12.84 -4.00 -2.55
C LEU A 92 12.65 -2.48 -2.58
N LEU A 93 11.45 -1.99 -2.29
CA LEU A 93 11.14 -0.57 -2.38
C LEU A 93 11.26 0.16 -1.05
N PHE A 94 10.92 -0.52 0.04
CA PHE A 94 10.89 0.09 1.36
C PHE A 94 11.91 -0.53 2.32
N ASN A 95 12.80 -1.36 1.80
CA ASN A 95 13.94 -1.98 2.50
C ASN A 95 13.58 -2.88 3.69
N ASP A 96 12.33 -3.28 3.82
CA ASP A 96 11.89 -4.16 4.90
C ASP A 96 10.63 -4.91 4.45
N GLU A 97 10.70 -6.22 4.42
CA GLU A 97 9.55 -7.07 4.08
C GLU A 97 8.38 -6.87 5.06
N ASN A 98 8.65 -6.33 6.25
CA ASN A 98 7.64 -6.01 7.25
C ASN A 98 6.89 -4.71 6.96
N ASN A 99 7.32 -3.93 5.97
CA ASN A 99 6.56 -2.77 5.50
C ASN A 99 5.44 -3.21 4.56
N MET A 100 4.69 -4.19 5.01
CA MET A 100 3.52 -4.74 4.35
C MET A 100 2.36 -4.79 5.35
N ILE A 101 1.20 -4.35 4.90
CA ILE A 101 -0.04 -4.40 5.66
C ILE A 101 -0.96 -5.36 4.93
N ARG A 102 -1.42 -6.41 5.60
CA ARG A 102 -2.34 -7.38 5.00
C ARG A 102 -3.67 -7.35 5.73
N ILE A 103 -4.73 -7.17 4.99
CA ILE A 103 -6.10 -7.18 5.52
C ILE A 103 -6.94 -8.10 4.65
N ASP A 104 -7.55 -9.10 5.28
CA ASP A 104 -8.44 -10.04 4.62
C ASP A 104 -9.86 -9.49 4.66
N MET A 105 -10.40 -9.14 3.49
CA MET A 105 -11.74 -8.55 3.39
C MET A 105 -12.85 -9.53 3.73
N SER A 106 -12.58 -10.83 3.81
CA SER A 106 -13.58 -11.79 4.30
C SER A 106 -13.97 -11.54 5.77
N GLU A 107 -13.14 -10.83 6.51
CA GLU A 107 -13.43 -10.42 7.90
C GLU A 107 -14.20 -9.10 7.99
N TYR A 108 -14.55 -8.50 6.83
CA TYR A 108 -15.18 -7.19 6.75
C TYR A 108 -16.48 -7.25 5.93
N GLN A 109 -17.26 -8.29 6.15
CA GLN A 109 -18.50 -8.53 5.40
C GLN A 109 -19.73 -7.85 6.01
N GLU A 110 -19.64 -7.39 7.25
CA GLU A 110 -20.73 -6.77 7.99
C GLU A 110 -20.68 -5.25 7.92
N PRO A 111 -21.82 -4.55 8.02
CA PRO A 111 -21.83 -3.08 7.94
C PRO A 111 -20.95 -2.41 9.01
N HIS A 112 -20.95 -2.95 10.23
CA HIS A 112 -20.16 -2.39 11.32
C HIS A 112 -18.65 -2.64 11.17
N SER A 113 -18.23 -3.40 10.15
CA SER A 113 -16.82 -3.63 9.87
C SER A 113 -16.07 -2.35 9.51
N VAL A 114 -16.77 -1.31 9.06
CA VAL A 114 -16.18 0.01 8.82
C VAL A 114 -15.48 0.51 10.09
N SER A 115 -16.12 0.32 11.26
CA SER A 115 -15.54 0.73 12.54
C SER A 115 -14.25 0.01 12.87
N ARG A 116 -14.09 -1.23 12.43
CA ARG A 116 -12.83 -1.97 12.61
C ARG A 116 -11.73 -1.44 11.69
N LEU A 117 -12.12 -0.92 10.54
CA LEU A 117 -11.17 -0.46 9.53
C LEU A 117 -10.62 0.93 9.84
N ILE A 118 -11.49 1.87 10.24
CA ILE A 118 -11.13 3.27 10.48
C ILE A 118 -11.29 3.72 11.93
N GLY A 119 -11.85 2.88 12.80
CA GLY A 119 -12.16 3.17 14.18
C GLY A 119 -13.64 3.53 14.39
N ALA A 120 -14.16 3.26 15.58
CA ALA A 120 -15.54 3.58 15.91
C ALA A 120 -15.71 5.09 16.16
N PRO A 121 -16.89 5.66 15.81
CA PRO A 121 -17.16 7.08 16.08
C PRO A 121 -17.16 7.40 17.58
N PRO A 122 -16.96 8.68 17.96
CA PRO A 122 -17.07 9.10 19.37
C PRO A 122 -18.41 8.72 19.98
N GLY A 123 -18.37 8.17 21.19
CA GLY A 123 -19.56 7.73 21.90
C GLY A 123 -19.98 6.29 21.62
N TYR A 124 -19.33 5.62 20.69
CA TYR A 124 -19.62 4.23 20.38
C TYR A 124 -18.59 3.29 21.02
N VAL A 125 -19.00 2.04 21.23
CA VAL A 125 -18.11 1.01 21.77
C VAL A 125 -16.94 0.84 20.80
N GLY A 126 -15.71 0.78 21.34
CA GLY A 126 -14.50 0.63 20.55
C GLY A 126 -13.87 1.93 20.09
N TYR A 127 -14.40 3.09 20.50
CA TYR A 127 -13.84 4.40 20.13
C TYR A 127 -12.35 4.52 20.50
N ASP A 128 -11.97 3.97 21.65
CA ASP A 128 -10.59 4.04 22.11
C ASP A 128 -9.64 3.13 21.30
N GLU A 129 -10.18 2.19 20.56
CA GLU A 129 -9.41 1.32 19.70
C GLU A 129 -9.18 1.97 18.34
N SER A 130 -7.96 1.84 17.84
CA SER A 130 -7.62 2.38 16.53
C SER A 130 -8.15 1.49 15.41
N GLY A 131 -8.49 2.10 14.27
CA GLY A 131 -8.88 1.35 13.07
C GLY A 131 -7.70 0.54 12.52
N GLN A 132 -7.96 -0.68 12.09
CA GLN A 132 -6.91 -1.58 11.62
C GLN A 132 -6.15 -1.03 10.42
N LEU A 133 -6.85 -0.50 9.43
CA LEU A 133 -6.20 0.06 8.25
C LEU A 133 -5.56 1.42 8.53
N THR A 134 -6.30 2.33 9.12
CA THR A 134 -5.81 3.69 9.35
C THR A 134 -4.61 3.73 10.27
N GLU A 135 -4.64 2.94 11.36
CA GLU A 135 -3.52 2.91 12.28
C GLU A 135 -2.28 2.23 11.66
N ALA A 136 -2.49 1.15 10.91
CA ALA A 136 -1.37 0.46 10.27
C ALA A 136 -0.64 1.38 9.28
N VAL A 137 -1.38 2.13 8.44
CA VAL A 137 -0.77 3.05 7.48
C VAL A 137 -0.19 4.28 8.18
N ARG A 138 -0.82 4.75 9.24
CA ARG A 138 -0.27 5.85 10.03
C ARG A 138 1.11 5.50 10.59
N ARG A 139 1.28 4.26 11.04
CA ARG A 139 2.56 3.78 11.58
C ARG A 139 3.57 3.44 10.49
N LYS A 140 3.09 2.96 9.33
CA LYS A 140 3.94 2.56 8.20
C LYS A 140 3.48 3.25 6.93
N PRO A 141 3.73 4.55 6.79
CA PRO A 141 3.24 5.32 5.63
C PRO A 141 3.89 4.90 4.30
N TYR A 142 5.05 4.28 4.36
CA TYR A 142 5.74 3.71 3.19
C TYR A 142 5.58 2.20 3.24
N SER A 143 4.48 1.71 2.69
CA SER A 143 4.16 0.29 2.80
C SER A 143 3.40 -0.23 1.58
N VAL A 144 3.37 -1.55 1.45
CA VAL A 144 2.51 -2.25 0.50
C VAL A 144 1.27 -2.70 1.27
N VAL A 145 0.11 -2.27 0.82
CA VAL A 145 -1.17 -2.66 1.43
C VAL A 145 -1.81 -3.75 0.58
N LEU A 146 -1.94 -4.93 1.14
CA LEU A 146 -2.55 -6.09 0.47
C LEU A 146 -3.95 -6.31 1.04
N LEU A 147 -4.96 -6.16 0.17
CA LEU A 147 -6.36 -6.34 0.52
C LEU A 147 -6.87 -7.60 -0.18
N ASP A 148 -6.91 -8.71 0.57
CA ASP A 148 -7.31 -10.01 0.04
C ASP A 148 -8.83 -10.14 -0.05
N GLU A 149 -9.30 -10.82 -1.09
CA GLU A 149 -10.71 -11.16 -1.28
C GLU A 149 -11.63 -9.94 -1.26
N ILE A 150 -11.31 -8.95 -2.09
CA ILE A 150 -11.99 -7.66 -2.11
C ILE A 150 -13.50 -7.79 -2.40
N GLU A 151 -13.92 -8.82 -3.15
CA GLU A 151 -15.33 -9.07 -3.47
C GLU A 151 -16.17 -9.41 -2.24
N LYS A 152 -15.55 -9.82 -1.15
CA LYS A 152 -16.25 -10.16 0.09
C LYS A 152 -16.49 -8.96 1.00
N ALA A 153 -15.87 -7.83 0.73
CA ALA A 153 -16.04 -6.63 1.55
C ALA A 153 -17.49 -6.13 1.48
N HIS A 154 -18.03 -5.73 2.63
CA HIS A 154 -19.32 -5.04 2.65
C HIS A 154 -19.22 -3.77 1.81
N ARG A 155 -20.34 -3.38 1.17
CA ARG A 155 -20.39 -2.20 0.30
C ARG A 155 -19.80 -0.95 0.97
N ASP A 156 -20.12 -0.73 2.24
CA ASP A 156 -19.65 0.44 2.97
C ASP A 156 -18.12 0.42 3.17
N VAL A 157 -17.56 -0.77 3.39
CA VAL A 157 -16.12 -0.98 3.46
C VAL A 157 -15.48 -0.71 2.10
N PHE A 158 -16.08 -1.27 1.05
CA PHE A 158 -15.60 -1.06 -0.31
C PHE A 158 -15.57 0.42 -0.70
N ASN A 159 -16.58 1.18 -0.30
CA ASN A 159 -16.64 2.61 -0.57
C ASN A 159 -15.49 3.38 0.11
N ILE A 160 -15.09 2.95 1.30
CA ILE A 160 -13.93 3.52 1.98
C ILE A 160 -12.64 3.24 1.18
N LEU A 161 -12.51 2.03 0.67
CA LEU A 161 -11.34 1.68 -0.14
C LEU A 161 -11.32 2.48 -1.46
N LEU A 162 -12.47 2.72 -2.08
CA LEU A 162 -12.55 3.58 -3.27
C LEU A 162 -12.06 5.00 -2.95
N GLN A 163 -12.39 5.53 -1.77
CA GLN A 163 -11.91 6.84 -1.36
C GLN A 163 -10.39 6.87 -1.27
N VAL A 164 -9.76 5.81 -0.75
CA VAL A 164 -8.30 5.69 -0.73
C VAL A 164 -7.72 5.75 -2.14
N LEU A 165 -8.34 5.04 -3.09
CA LEU A 165 -7.85 4.99 -4.46
C LEU A 165 -8.00 6.34 -5.18
N GLU A 166 -9.04 7.09 -4.87
CA GLU A 166 -9.33 8.36 -5.54
C GLU A 166 -8.64 9.55 -4.87
N ASP A 167 -8.67 9.60 -3.53
CA ASP A 167 -8.19 10.76 -2.77
C ASP A 167 -6.82 10.54 -2.13
N GLY A 168 -6.36 9.30 -2.04
CA GLY A 168 -5.08 8.97 -1.42
C GLY A 168 -5.03 9.22 0.08
N ARG A 169 -6.20 9.34 0.73
CA ARG A 169 -6.27 9.62 2.16
C ARG A 169 -7.60 9.16 2.76
N LEU A 170 -7.57 8.91 4.06
CA LEU A 170 -8.75 8.63 4.88
C LEU A 170 -8.66 9.45 6.16
N THR A 171 -9.82 9.82 6.69
CA THR A 171 -9.91 10.40 8.03
C THR A 171 -10.28 9.29 9.01
N ASP A 172 -9.50 9.14 10.08
CA ASP A 172 -9.79 8.14 11.10
C ASP A 172 -10.88 8.63 12.07
N ASN A 173 -11.24 7.80 13.05
CA ASN A 173 -12.29 8.11 14.01
C ASN A 173 -11.94 9.25 14.98
N LYS A 174 -10.67 9.65 15.01
CA LYS A 174 -10.19 10.74 15.86
C LYS A 174 -9.96 12.04 15.09
N GLY A 175 -10.42 12.07 13.83
CA GLY A 175 -10.31 13.25 12.98
C GLY A 175 -8.94 13.43 12.34
N ARG A 176 -8.04 12.44 12.46
CA ARG A 176 -6.72 12.54 11.85
C ARG A 176 -6.78 12.09 10.39
N THR A 177 -6.11 12.84 9.52
CA THR A 177 -5.98 12.43 8.12
C THR A 177 -4.81 11.47 7.97
N VAL A 178 -5.11 10.27 7.45
CA VAL A 178 -4.10 9.26 7.17
C VAL A 178 -3.83 9.26 5.67
N ASN A 179 -2.56 9.40 5.30
CA ASN A 179 -2.15 9.59 3.93
C ASN A 179 -1.63 8.27 3.32
N PHE A 180 -2.19 7.91 2.17
CA PHE A 180 -1.84 6.68 1.44
C PHE A 180 -0.98 6.95 0.20
N LYS A 181 -0.54 8.19 -0.03
CA LYS A 181 0.19 8.53 -1.26
C LYS A 181 1.54 7.84 -1.42
N ASN A 182 2.11 7.34 -0.33
CA ASN A 182 3.39 6.63 -0.36
C ASN A 182 3.21 5.11 -0.28
N THR A 183 1.99 4.63 -0.47
CA THR A 183 1.68 3.20 -0.43
C THR A 183 1.48 2.64 -1.83
N ILE A 184 1.66 1.34 -1.94
CA ILE A 184 1.25 0.56 -3.11
C ILE A 184 0.11 -0.32 -2.64
N ILE A 185 -1.03 -0.25 -3.34
CA ILE A 185 -2.22 -1.00 -2.96
C ILE A 185 -2.41 -2.17 -3.91
N ILE A 186 -2.46 -3.38 -3.35
CA ILE A 186 -2.70 -4.61 -4.10
C ILE A 186 -4.00 -5.22 -3.58
N MET A 187 -4.95 -5.39 -4.47
CA MET A 187 -6.23 -6.02 -4.15
C MET A 187 -6.30 -7.35 -4.89
N THR A 188 -6.84 -8.37 -4.25
CA THR A 188 -7.06 -9.66 -4.89
C THR A 188 -8.55 -10.01 -4.89
N SER A 189 -8.98 -10.74 -5.92
CA SER A 189 -10.35 -11.20 -6.05
C SER A 189 -10.38 -12.57 -6.70
N ASN A 190 -11.29 -13.43 -6.22
CA ASN A 190 -11.55 -14.73 -6.82
C ASN A 190 -12.58 -14.67 -7.95
N LEU A 191 -13.11 -13.49 -8.25
CA LEU A 191 -14.01 -13.31 -9.38
C LEU A 191 -13.19 -13.41 -10.68
N GLY A 192 -13.57 -14.33 -11.54
CA GLY A 192 -12.85 -14.53 -12.78
C GLY A 192 -13.59 -15.41 -13.74
#